data_4ed301c8e697f700b6ae0f6519de530f
#
_entry.id   4ed301c8e697f700b6ae0f6519de530f
#
_cell.length_a   1.000
_cell.length_b   1.000
_cell.length_c   1.000
_cell.angle_alpha   90.00
_cell.angle_beta   90.00
_cell.angle_gamma   90.00
#
_symmetry.space_group_name_H-M   'P 1'
#
loop_
_entity.id
_entity.type
_entity.pdbx_description
1 polymer ?
#
loop_
_entity_poly.entity_id
_entity_poly.type
_entity_poly.pdbx_seq_one_letter_code
_entity_poly.pdbx_strand_id
1 'polypeptide(L)'
;GRPLRSILALFNDKKLFFKFDHLETTDNLIIEQDILLKSKKIKNFKEYNTILKNNKIILDHKEREKIILKRINSVSTSKNYKETINFQLLEEVVNIVEDPNILLVNFNKDYLKIPKEIIISTLEKNQRYFPTFDSRGKLTNFFFVVANKKDEKKLISEGNKKVVEARLSDAKFFWDKDRSKNLIKQIANLKLVTFYEKLGSIYDKTQRIRKLAALLSDDLNINKEKVQIAASISKSDLCSDLVGEYPELQGVMGK
;
A
#
# COMPACT_ATOMS: atom_id res chain seq x y z
N GLY A 1 -4.15 -14.89 -3.60
CA GLY A 1 -3.65 -15.55 -2.39
C GLY A 1 -2.69 -16.67 -2.74
N ARG A 2 -1.77 -17.01 -1.84
CA ARG A 2 -0.93 -18.20 -2.01
C ARG A 2 -1.74 -19.42 -1.58
N PRO A 3 -1.66 -20.56 -2.27
CA PRO A 3 -2.37 -21.78 -1.90
C PRO A 3 -1.87 -22.32 -0.56
N LEU A 4 -2.78 -22.86 0.25
CA LEU A 4 -2.42 -23.64 1.43
C LEU A 4 -1.69 -24.92 0.98
N ARG A 5 -0.61 -25.28 1.68
CA ARG A 5 0.20 -26.47 1.36
C ARG A 5 0.06 -27.59 2.39
N SER A 6 -0.22 -27.26 3.64
CA SER A 6 -0.43 -28.21 4.72
C SER A 6 -1.24 -27.60 5.84
N ILE A 7 -1.85 -28.46 6.65
CA ILE A 7 -2.60 -28.09 7.85
C ILE A 7 -2.06 -28.90 9.02
N LEU A 8 -1.33 -28.23 9.93
CA LEU A 8 -0.92 -28.83 11.20
C LEU A 8 -2.07 -28.69 12.21
N ALA A 9 -2.57 -29.78 12.73
CA ALA A 9 -3.66 -29.78 13.71
C ALA A 9 -3.42 -30.77 14.85
N LEU A 10 -3.26 -30.21 16.05
CA LEU A 10 -3.11 -30.97 17.30
C LEU A 10 -4.11 -30.46 18.34
N PHE A 11 -4.67 -31.42 19.11
CA PHE A 11 -5.49 -31.12 20.28
C PHE A 11 -5.10 -32.08 21.41
N ASN A 12 -4.77 -31.54 22.59
CA ASN A 12 -4.26 -32.33 23.72
C ASN A 12 -3.13 -33.29 23.29
N ASP A 13 -2.16 -32.77 22.55
CA ASP A 13 -0.99 -33.49 22.05
C ASP A 13 -1.29 -34.65 21.09
N LYS A 14 -2.54 -34.75 20.63
CA LYS A 14 -2.97 -35.75 19.63
C LYS A 14 -3.31 -35.07 18.30
N LYS A 15 -2.91 -35.71 17.21
CA LYS A 15 -3.29 -35.27 15.86
C LYS A 15 -4.81 -35.33 15.70
N LEU A 16 -5.39 -34.21 15.24
CA LEU A 16 -6.77 -34.17 14.77
C LEU A 16 -6.82 -34.63 13.31
N PHE A 17 -7.77 -35.49 13.00
CA PHE A 17 -7.96 -36.00 11.65
C PHE A 17 -9.18 -35.32 11.01
N PHE A 18 -8.93 -34.45 10.05
CA PHE A 18 -9.96 -33.92 9.15
C PHE A 18 -9.35 -33.57 7.81
N LYS A 19 -10.20 -33.33 6.85
CA LYS A 19 -9.83 -32.92 5.50
C LYS A 19 -10.46 -31.58 5.17
N PHE A 20 -9.68 -30.72 4.54
CA PHE A 20 -10.14 -29.46 4.00
C PHE A 20 -9.75 -29.39 2.52
N ASP A 21 -10.73 -29.47 1.65
CA ASP A 21 -10.56 -29.64 0.22
C ASP A 21 -9.63 -30.84 -0.10
N HIS A 22 -8.51 -30.61 -0.79
CA HIS A 22 -7.50 -31.61 -1.13
C HIS A 22 -6.45 -31.85 -0.03
N LEU A 23 -6.48 -31.09 1.07
CA LEU A 23 -5.50 -31.18 2.15
C LEU A 23 -6.02 -32.01 3.31
N GLU A 24 -5.20 -32.96 3.75
CA GLU A 24 -5.40 -33.68 5.01
C GLU A 24 -4.53 -33.10 6.10
N THR A 25 -5.03 -33.11 7.33
CA THR A 25 -4.26 -32.63 8.50
C THR A 25 -3.04 -33.50 8.74
N THR A 26 -1.99 -32.86 9.23
CA THR A 26 -0.72 -33.52 9.56
C THR A 26 -0.27 -33.13 10.98
N ASP A 27 0.65 -33.90 11.53
CA ASP A 27 1.46 -33.54 12.70
C ASP A 27 2.88 -33.05 12.33
N ASN A 28 3.13 -32.85 11.03
CA ASN A 28 4.40 -32.37 10.53
C ASN A 28 4.33 -30.85 10.29
N LEU A 29 5.23 -30.12 10.94
CA LEU A 29 5.48 -28.71 10.68
C LEU A 29 6.42 -28.61 9.48
N ILE A 30 5.99 -27.87 8.46
CA ILE A 30 6.81 -27.54 7.29
C ILE A 30 7.33 -26.12 7.46
N ILE A 31 8.66 -25.97 7.47
CA ILE A 31 9.33 -24.67 7.50
C ILE A 31 10.11 -24.52 6.21
N GLU A 32 9.78 -23.46 5.46
CA GLU A 32 10.48 -23.09 4.24
C GLU A 32 11.50 -21.99 4.57
N GLN A 33 12.77 -22.32 4.52
CA GLN A 33 13.86 -21.37 4.65
C GLN A 33 14.72 -21.39 3.40
N ASP A 34 14.73 -20.27 2.67
CA ASP A 34 15.39 -20.13 1.37
C ASP A 34 14.85 -21.15 0.33
N ILE A 35 15.69 -22.09 -0.07
CA ILE A 35 15.35 -23.17 -1.03
C ILE A 35 15.09 -24.50 -0.30
N LEU A 36 15.30 -24.54 1.01
CA LEU A 36 15.22 -25.77 1.80
C LEU A 36 13.88 -25.88 2.52
N LEU A 37 13.11 -26.90 2.17
CA LEU A 37 11.94 -27.37 2.90
C LEU A 37 12.40 -28.28 4.04
N LYS A 38 12.18 -27.85 5.28
CA LYS A 38 12.39 -28.71 6.46
C LYS A 38 11.04 -29.16 6.97
N SER A 39 10.85 -30.47 7.09
CA SER A 39 9.68 -31.05 7.73
C SER A 39 10.07 -31.67 9.05
N LYS A 40 9.34 -31.38 10.12
CA LYS A 40 9.57 -31.92 11.45
C LYS A 40 8.26 -32.31 12.11
N LYS A 41 8.20 -33.54 12.63
CA LYS A 41 7.07 -34.02 13.41
C LYS A 41 6.97 -33.28 14.74
N ILE A 42 5.77 -32.80 15.07
CA ILE A 42 5.45 -32.01 16.26
C ILE A 42 4.61 -32.86 17.22
N LYS A 43 5.02 -32.92 18.46
CA LYS A 43 4.31 -33.68 19.51
C LYS A 43 3.35 -32.81 20.30
N ASN A 44 3.70 -31.53 20.54
CA ASN A 44 2.93 -30.62 21.36
C ASN A 44 3.20 -29.15 21.02
N PHE A 45 2.40 -28.24 21.60
CA PHE A 45 2.52 -26.81 21.38
C PHE A 45 3.86 -26.22 21.87
N LYS A 46 4.46 -26.76 22.92
CA LYS A 46 5.75 -26.30 23.43
C LYS A 46 6.88 -26.58 22.42
N GLU A 47 6.88 -27.78 21.83
CA GLU A 47 7.83 -28.12 20.77
C GLU A 47 7.63 -27.27 19.53
N TYR A 48 6.38 -27.06 19.11
CA TYR A 48 6.02 -26.15 18.01
C TYR A 48 6.63 -24.75 18.20
N ASN A 49 6.34 -24.11 19.36
CA ASN A 49 6.89 -22.80 19.69
C ASN A 49 8.43 -22.75 19.71
N THR A 50 9.05 -23.79 20.26
CA THR A 50 10.51 -23.88 20.32
C THR A 50 11.12 -23.92 18.91
N ILE A 51 10.51 -24.69 18.01
CA ILE A 51 10.99 -24.79 16.64
C ILE A 51 10.80 -23.47 15.88
N LEU A 52 9.65 -22.79 16.04
CA LEU A 52 9.42 -21.50 15.42
C LEU A 52 10.47 -20.47 15.88
N LYS A 53 10.70 -20.36 17.20
CA LYS A 53 11.74 -19.47 17.77
C LYS A 53 13.14 -19.74 17.24
N ASN A 54 13.52 -21.03 17.16
CA ASN A 54 14.84 -21.44 16.62
C ASN A 54 14.99 -21.08 15.13
N ASN A 55 13.89 -20.97 14.40
CA ASN A 55 13.85 -20.54 13.00
C ASN A 55 13.52 -19.05 12.84
N LYS A 56 13.54 -18.26 13.93
CA LYS A 56 13.26 -16.82 13.95
C LYS A 56 11.85 -16.46 13.49
N ILE A 57 10.90 -17.36 13.65
CA ILE A 57 9.49 -17.12 13.35
C ILE A 57 8.81 -16.64 14.63
N ILE A 58 8.29 -15.44 14.62
CA ILE A 58 7.54 -14.84 15.73
C ILE A 58 6.06 -15.08 15.47
N LEU A 59 5.45 -15.97 16.25
CA LEU A 59 4.06 -16.37 16.06
C LEU A 59 3.07 -15.26 16.41
N ASP A 60 3.32 -14.56 17.52
CA ASP A 60 2.43 -13.50 18.01
C ASP A 60 2.54 -12.23 17.16
N HIS A 61 1.44 -11.85 16.51
CA HIS A 61 1.38 -10.64 15.69
C HIS A 61 1.59 -9.36 16.51
N LYS A 62 1.15 -9.31 17.78
CA LYS A 62 1.38 -8.16 18.67
C LYS A 62 2.86 -8.01 19.04
N GLU A 63 3.58 -9.12 19.15
CA GLU A 63 5.03 -9.08 19.36
C GLU A 63 5.75 -8.56 18.11
N ARG A 64 5.35 -9.01 16.91
CA ARG A 64 5.87 -8.47 15.64
C ARG A 64 5.62 -6.98 15.48
N GLU A 65 4.40 -6.53 15.77
CA GLU A 65 4.02 -5.11 15.75
C GLU A 65 4.90 -4.27 16.67
N LYS A 66 5.07 -4.69 17.93
CA LYS A 66 5.95 -4.01 18.89
C LYS A 66 7.39 -3.91 18.41
N ILE A 67 7.91 -4.97 17.80
CA ILE A 67 9.27 -4.97 17.25
C ILE A 67 9.39 -3.98 16.10
N ILE A 68 8.44 -3.98 15.17
CA ILE A 68 8.42 -3.06 14.02
C ILE A 68 8.39 -1.62 14.51
N LEU A 69 7.43 -1.26 15.35
CA LEU A 69 7.30 0.09 15.89
C LEU A 69 8.55 0.54 16.64
N LYS A 70 9.06 -0.29 17.56
CA LYS A 70 10.28 0.03 18.32
C LYS A 70 11.46 0.31 17.41
N ARG A 71 11.64 -0.47 16.35
CA ARG A 71 12.78 -0.31 15.43
C ARG A 71 12.60 0.91 14.53
N ILE A 72 11.40 1.14 13.98
CA ILE A 72 11.09 2.35 13.18
C ILE A 72 11.34 3.60 14.05
N ASN A 73 10.80 3.64 15.28
CA ASN A 73 10.96 4.78 16.18
C ASN A 73 12.42 5.04 16.53
N SER A 74 13.19 3.99 16.81
CA SER A 74 14.63 4.14 17.09
C SER A 74 15.39 4.78 15.93
N VAL A 75 15.12 4.36 14.68
CA VAL A 75 15.76 4.94 13.50
C VAL A 75 15.23 6.35 13.25
N SER A 76 13.92 6.59 13.38
CA SER A 76 13.30 7.90 13.21
C SER A 76 13.90 8.93 14.17
N THR A 77 14.02 8.59 15.45
CA THR A 77 14.66 9.45 16.46
C THR A 77 16.11 9.78 16.09
N SER A 78 16.89 8.77 15.71
CA SER A 78 18.32 8.96 15.35
C SER A 78 18.53 9.82 14.10
N LYS A 79 17.55 9.87 13.19
CA LYS A 79 17.56 10.63 11.94
C LYS A 79 16.74 11.92 11.99
N ASN A 80 16.13 12.23 13.14
CA ASN A 80 15.25 13.38 13.34
C ASN A 80 14.06 13.38 12.35
N TYR A 81 13.49 12.19 12.11
CA TYR A 81 12.26 12.04 11.35
C TYR A 81 11.04 12.16 12.25
N LYS A 82 9.98 12.78 11.70
CA LYS A 82 8.68 12.83 12.38
C LYS A 82 8.03 11.45 12.35
N GLU A 83 7.54 11.01 13.48
CA GLU A 83 6.74 9.77 13.56
C GLU A 83 5.40 9.97 12.82
N THR A 84 5.23 9.22 11.74
CA THR A 84 4.00 9.18 10.96
C THR A 84 3.81 7.75 10.48
N ILE A 85 3.12 6.95 11.29
CA ILE A 85 2.83 5.55 10.97
C ILE A 85 1.39 5.44 10.47
N ASN A 86 1.22 4.91 9.27
CA ASN A 86 -0.08 4.45 8.79
C ASN A 86 -0.39 3.10 9.48
N PHE A 87 -1.31 3.10 10.45
CA PHE A 87 -1.64 1.90 11.23
C PHE A 87 -2.32 0.82 10.40
N GLN A 88 -3.08 1.17 9.37
CA GLN A 88 -3.67 0.18 8.46
C GLN A 88 -2.58 -0.55 7.67
N LEU A 89 -1.60 0.19 7.17
CA LEU A 89 -0.43 -0.40 6.52
C LEU A 89 0.39 -1.25 7.50
N LEU A 90 0.55 -0.80 8.74
CA LEU A 90 1.25 -1.56 9.77
C LEU A 90 0.60 -2.91 10.02
N GLU A 91 -0.73 -2.97 10.16
CA GLU A 91 -1.49 -4.22 10.33
C GLU A 91 -1.27 -5.17 9.14
N GLU A 92 -1.34 -4.65 7.89
CA GLU A 92 -1.03 -5.46 6.71
C GLU A 92 0.39 -6.04 6.77
N VAL A 93 1.39 -5.20 7.09
CA VAL A 93 2.80 -5.60 7.12
C VAL A 93 3.08 -6.62 8.24
N VAL A 94 2.51 -6.41 9.42
CA VAL A 94 2.60 -7.35 10.56
C VAL A 94 2.11 -8.75 10.18
N ASN A 95 1.08 -8.84 9.32
CA ASN A 95 0.52 -10.11 8.88
C ASN A 95 1.30 -10.76 7.71
N ILE A 96 2.19 -10.02 7.06
CA ILE A 96 3.01 -10.53 5.95
C ILE A 96 4.37 -11.07 6.44
N VAL A 97 4.92 -10.50 7.53
CA VAL A 97 6.28 -10.81 8.01
C VAL A 97 6.26 -11.73 9.21
N GLU A 98 7.29 -12.58 9.34
CA GLU A 98 7.48 -13.53 10.42
C GLU A 98 8.69 -13.17 11.32
N ASP A 99 9.78 -12.64 10.71
CA ASP A 99 10.99 -12.11 11.38
C ASP A 99 11.22 -10.67 10.90
N PRO A 100 10.57 -9.66 11.51
CA PRO A 100 10.63 -8.29 11.01
C PRO A 100 12.01 -7.67 11.16
N ASN A 101 12.62 -7.29 10.06
CA ASN A 101 13.87 -6.55 9.98
C ASN A 101 13.64 -5.22 9.26
N ILE A 102 13.91 -4.09 9.94
CA ILE A 102 13.67 -2.76 9.41
C ILE A 102 14.87 -2.27 8.63
N LEU A 103 14.65 -1.91 7.38
CA LEU A 103 15.65 -1.35 6.49
C LEU A 103 15.25 0.08 6.15
N LEU A 104 16.19 1.02 6.25
CA LEU A 104 16.02 2.39 5.78
C LEU A 104 16.64 2.48 4.38
N VAL A 105 15.79 2.68 3.38
CA VAL A 105 16.16 2.72 1.96
C VAL A 105 15.91 4.12 1.41
N ASN A 106 16.69 4.55 0.43
CA ASN A 106 16.51 5.82 -0.23
C ASN A 106 16.28 5.66 -1.73
N PHE A 107 15.55 6.61 -2.31
CA PHE A 107 15.41 6.79 -3.75
C PHE A 107 16.02 8.13 -4.20
N ASN A 108 16.17 8.31 -5.51
CA ASN A 108 16.72 9.55 -6.06
C ASN A 108 15.85 10.76 -5.69
N LYS A 109 16.48 11.79 -5.11
CA LYS A 109 15.82 13.03 -4.67
C LYS A 109 15.05 13.77 -5.77
N ASP A 110 15.39 13.56 -7.03
CA ASP A 110 14.70 14.18 -8.15
C ASP A 110 13.22 13.82 -8.23
N TYR A 111 12.83 12.65 -7.71
CA TYR A 111 11.43 12.25 -7.62
C TYR A 111 10.62 13.06 -6.59
N LEU A 112 11.25 13.78 -5.66
CA LEU A 112 10.55 14.70 -4.76
C LEU A 112 9.95 15.93 -5.47
N LYS A 113 10.20 16.10 -6.77
CA LYS A 113 9.61 17.15 -7.62
C LYS A 113 8.17 16.83 -8.04
N ILE A 114 7.75 15.57 -8.00
CA ILE A 114 6.36 15.19 -8.24
C ILE A 114 5.54 15.33 -6.96
N PRO A 115 4.20 15.41 -7.03
CA PRO A 115 3.35 15.50 -5.84
C PRO A 115 3.64 14.39 -4.84
N LYS A 116 3.71 14.75 -3.56
CA LYS A 116 4.00 13.80 -2.47
C LYS A 116 2.97 12.67 -2.38
N GLU A 117 1.72 12.94 -2.75
CA GLU A 117 0.62 12.00 -2.75
C GLU A 117 0.89 10.81 -3.68
N ILE A 118 1.52 11.05 -4.82
CA ILE A 118 1.94 10.01 -5.78
C ILE A 118 3.03 9.13 -5.15
N ILE A 119 4.03 9.76 -4.52
CA ILE A 119 5.14 9.04 -3.88
C ILE A 119 4.61 8.20 -2.72
N ILE A 120 3.76 8.78 -1.86
CA ILE A 120 3.16 8.08 -0.72
C ILE A 120 2.32 6.89 -1.19
N SER A 121 1.48 7.08 -2.22
CA SER A 121 0.68 5.99 -2.80
C SER A 121 1.57 4.88 -3.36
N THR A 122 2.62 5.22 -4.11
CA THR A 122 3.60 4.26 -4.62
C THR A 122 4.24 3.46 -3.48
N LEU A 123 4.68 4.11 -2.42
CA LEU A 123 5.32 3.45 -1.29
C LEU A 123 4.35 2.59 -0.48
N GLU A 124 3.22 3.15 -0.06
CA GLU A 124 2.29 2.48 0.85
C GLU A 124 1.41 1.45 0.14
N LYS A 125 0.75 1.84 -0.96
CA LYS A 125 -0.27 1.00 -1.61
C LYS A 125 0.33 -0.07 -2.52
N ASN A 126 1.37 0.30 -3.29
CA ASN A 126 1.95 -0.65 -4.23
C ASN A 126 3.03 -1.54 -3.57
N GLN A 127 3.83 -1.00 -2.65
CA GLN A 127 5.01 -1.69 -2.13
C GLN A 127 4.94 -2.07 -0.64
N ARG A 128 3.98 -1.57 0.12
CA ARG A 128 3.88 -1.80 1.58
C ARG A 128 5.08 -1.27 2.35
N TYR A 129 5.60 -0.11 1.93
CA TYR A 129 6.70 0.60 2.59
C TYR A 129 6.19 1.84 3.31
N PHE A 130 6.89 2.25 4.37
CA PHE A 130 6.53 3.41 5.16
C PHE A 130 7.35 4.62 4.72
N PRO A 131 6.71 5.69 4.21
CA PRO A 131 7.40 6.93 3.86
C PRO A 131 7.96 7.59 5.11
N THR A 132 9.03 8.39 4.96
CA THR A 132 9.59 9.18 6.06
C THR A 132 9.40 10.66 5.83
N PHE A 133 9.24 11.40 6.92
CA PHE A 133 9.05 12.84 6.91
C PHE A 133 10.09 13.51 7.79
N ASP A 134 10.57 14.69 7.42
CA ASP A 134 11.47 15.48 8.26
C ASP A 134 10.72 16.04 9.47
N SER A 135 11.43 16.69 10.39
CA SER A 135 10.85 17.31 11.60
C SER A 135 9.78 18.38 11.31
N ARG A 136 9.77 18.95 10.12
CA ARG A 136 8.76 19.92 9.64
C ARG A 136 7.58 19.24 8.94
N GLY A 137 7.58 17.92 8.83
CA GLY A 137 6.53 17.15 8.16
C GLY A 137 6.61 17.13 6.63
N LYS A 138 7.76 17.50 6.05
CA LYS A 138 8.00 17.39 4.61
C LYS A 138 8.47 15.98 4.28
N LEU A 139 7.92 15.39 3.22
CA LEU A 139 8.34 14.07 2.72
C LEU A 139 9.83 14.08 2.39
N THR A 140 10.54 13.05 2.83
CA THR A 140 11.95 12.84 2.48
C THR A 140 12.08 11.82 1.36
N ASN A 141 13.29 11.63 0.85
CA ASN A 141 13.57 10.57 -0.13
C ASN A 141 13.98 9.24 0.52
N PHE A 142 13.60 9.01 1.77
CA PHE A 142 13.82 7.77 2.48
C PHE A 142 12.49 7.08 2.79
N PHE A 143 12.53 5.77 2.94
CA PHE A 143 11.39 4.96 3.33
C PHE A 143 11.85 3.74 4.12
N PHE A 144 10.97 3.22 4.98
CA PHE A 144 11.24 1.97 5.69
C PHE A 144 10.65 0.79 4.94
N VAL A 145 11.46 -0.27 4.85
CA VAL A 145 11.05 -1.60 4.39
C VAL A 145 11.10 -2.55 5.58
N VAL A 146 10.06 -3.35 5.75
CA VAL A 146 10.05 -4.44 6.73
C VAL A 146 10.32 -5.74 5.99
N ALA A 147 11.51 -6.28 6.14
CA ALA A 147 11.94 -7.50 5.48
C ALA A 147 11.92 -8.68 6.45
N ASN A 148 11.78 -9.90 5.94
CA ASN A 148 11.85 -11.14 6.72
C ASN A 148 13.27 -11.62 7.01
N LYS A 149 14.29 -10.90 6.54
CA LYS A 149 15.69 -11.27 6.67
C LYS A 149 16.54 -10.04 6.93
N LYS A 150 17.67 -10.27 7.57
CA LYS A 150 18.74 -9.26 7.67
C LYS A 150 19.34 -9.00 6.29
N ASP A 151 19.65 -7.76 6.01
CA ASP A 151 20.22 -7.31 4.73
C ASP A 151 21.73 -7.05 4.87
N GLU A 152 22.49 -8.08 5.22
CA GLU A 152 23.94 -7.97 5.44
C GLU A 152 24.71 -7.53 4.20
N LYS A 153 24.26 -7.95 3.01
CA LYS A 153 24.88 -7.63 1.72
C LYS A 153 24.21 -6.47 0.98
N LYS A 154 23.24 -5.79 1.60
CA LYS A 154 22.44 -4.72 1.01
C LYS A 154 21.66 -5.10 -0.26
N LEU A 155 21.52 -6.39 -0.54
CA LEU A 155 20.81 -6.86 -1.73
C LEU A 155 19.31 -6.58 -1.67
N ILE A 156 18.71 -6.69 -0.47
CA ILE A 156 17.29 -6.41 -0.26
C ILE A 156 17.05 -4.90 -0.41
N SER A 157 17.86 -4.05 0.22
CA SER A 157 17.76 -2.60 0.11
C SER A 157 17.91 -2.11 -1.33
N GLU A 158 18.92 -2.58 -2.05
CA GLU A 158 19.15 -2.21 -3.45
C GLU A 158 18.04 -2.73 -4.39
N GLY A 159 17.54 -3.94 -4.14
CA GLY A 159 16.39 -4.48 -4.89
C GLY A 159 15.15 -3.62 -4.69
N ASN A 160 14.79 -3.29 -3.45
CA ASN A 160 13.65 -2.46 -3.13
C ASN A 160 13.78 -1.02 -3.67
N LYS A 161 15.00 -0.44 -3.61
CA LYS A 161 15.29 0.86 -4.23
C LYS A 161 15.00 0.84 -5.72
N LYS A 162 15.50 -0.15 -6.46
CA LYS A 162 15.28 -0.27 -7.92
C LYS A 162 13.80 -0.39 -8.25
N VAL A 163 13.03 -1.17 -7.48
CA VAL A 163 11.58 -1.31 -7.70
C VAL A 163 10.86 0.02 -7.48
N VAL A 164 11.18 0.74 -6.39
CA VAL A 164 10.59 2.05 -6.11
C VAL A 164 10.95 3.06 -7.20
N GLU A 165 12.22 3.14 -7.59
CA GLU A 165 12.67 4.09 -8.63
C GLU A 165 12.03 3.80 -9.99
N ALA A 166 11.85 2.54 -10.37
CA ALA A 166 11.13 2.18 -11.60
C ALA A 166 9.67 2.67 -11.53
N ARG A 167 8.96 2.41 -10.43
CA ARG A 167 7.57 2.87 -10.23
C ARG A 167 7.45 4.40 -10.20
N LEU A 168 8.38 5.09 -9.54
CA LEU A 168 8.40 6.56 -9.51
C LEU A 168 8.75 7.15 -10.89
N SER A 169 9.54 6.46 -11.70
CA SER A 169 9.82 6.85 -13.08
C SER A 169 8.55 6.79 -13.94
N ASP A 170 7.78 5.70 -13.84
CA ASP A 170 6.50 5.55 -14.53
C ASP A 170 5.50 6.62 -14.06
N ALA A 171 5.38 6.81 -12.74
CA ALA A 171 4.50 7.82 -12.17
C ALA A 171 4.86 9.25 -12.62
N LYS A 172 6.16 9.55 -12.68
CA LYS A 172 6.66 10.85 -13.18
C LYS A 172 6.32 11.04 -14.67
N PHE A 173 6.46 10.02 -15.48
CA PHE A 173 6.10 10.06 -16.89
C PHE A 173 4.61 10.39 -17.07
N PHE A 174 3.70 9.71 -16.36
CA PHE A 174 2.27 10.01 -16.43
C PHE A 174 1.94 11.41 -15.90
N TRP A 175 2.55 11.81 -14.79
CA TRP A 175 2.40 13.14 -14.23
C TRP A 175 2.80 14.24 -15.21
N ASP A 176 3.97 14.13 -15.83
CA ASP A 176 4.47 15.12 -16.79
C ASP A 176 3.59 15.15 -18.07
N LYS A 177 3.11 13.99 -18.54
CA LYS A 177 2.20 13.87 -19.65
C LYS A 177 0.84 14.52 -19.36
N ASP A 178 0.28 14.28 -18.20
CA ASP A 178 -1.03 14.83 -17.82
C ASP A 178 -0.97 16.35 -17.60
N ARG A 179 0.14 16.88 -17.09
CA ARG A 179 0.34 18.34 -16.97
C ARG A 179 0.35 19.07 -18.32
N SER A 180 0.64 18.40 -19.40
CA SER A 180 0.58 18.97 -20.76
C SER A 180 -0.85 19.06 -21.29
N LYS A 181 -1.83 18.38 -20.65
CA LYS A 181 -3.23 18.30 -21.08
C LYS A 181 -4.06 19.38 -20.40
N ASN A 182 -5.02 19.94 -21.12
CA ASN A 182 -6.02 20.85 -20.53
C ASN A 182 -7.19 20.06 -19.96
N LEU A 183 -7.42 20.13 -18.63
CA LEU A 183 -8.50 19.43 -17.94
C LEU A 183 -9.89 19.73 -18.51
N ILE A 184 -10.14 20.96 -18.96
CA ILE A 184 -11.44 21.35 -19.54
C ILE A 184 -11.69 20.56 -20.83
N LYS A 185 -10.65 20.34 -21.66
CA LYS A 185 -10.75 19.53 -22.87
C LYS A 185 -11.01 18.06 -22.58
N GLN A 186 -10.63 17.58 -21.39
CA GLN A 186 -10.84 16.20 -20.97
C GLN A 186 -12.30 15.89 -20.57
N ILE A 187 -13.13 16.92 -20.28
CA ILE A 187 -14.53 16.73 -19.89
C ILE A 187 -15.32 15.87 -20.89
N ALA A 188 -15.06 16.02 -22.18
CA ALA A 188 -15.71 15.22 -23.22
C ALA A 188 -15.41 13.71 -23.09
N ASN A 189 -14.22 13.33 -22.61
CA ASN A 189 -13.80 11.95 -22.44
C ASN A 189 -14.54 11.25 -21.30
N LEU A 190 -15.15 12.01 -20.37
CA LEU A 190 -16.00 11.45 -19.31
C LEU A 190 -17.24 10.71 -19.86
N LYS A 191 -17.59 10.91 -21.13
CA LYS A 191 -18.66 10.14 -21.81
C LYS A 191 -18.25 8.68 -21.99
N LEU A 192 -16.96 8.38 -22.06
CA LEU A 192 -16.40 7.04 -22.22
C LEU A 192 -16.31 6.28 -20.89
N VAL A 193 -16.46 6.99 -19.76
CA VAL A 193 -16.37 6.38 -18.43
C VAL A 193 -17.77 6.09 -17.92
N THR A 194 -18.13 4.81 -17.84
CA THR A 194 -19.44 4.38 -17.32
C THR A 194 -19.57 4.71 -15.83
N PHE A 195 -20.67 5.34 -15.44
CA PHE A 195 -21.00 5.54 -14.04
C PHE A 195 -21.85 4.37 -13.52
N TYR A 196 -22.97 4.13 -14.15
CA TYR A 196 -23.89 3.03 -13.86
C TYR A 196 -24.77 2.80 -15.08
N GLU A 197 -25.04 1.53 -15.42
CA GLU A 197 -25.71 1.14 -16.67
C GLU A 197 -26.99 1.94 -16.96
N LYS A 198 -27.87 2.11 -15.94
CA LYS A 198 -29.14 2.84 -16.06
C LYS A 198 -29.04 4.35 -15.82
N LEU A 199 -27.88 4.85 -15.37
CA LEU A 199 -27.69 6.27 -15.05
C LEU A 199 -26.71 6.97 -16.00
N GLY A 200 -26.17 6.22 -16.97
CA GLY A 200 -25.30 6.72 -18.01
C GLY A 200 -23.83 6.86 -17.58
N SER A 201 -23.12 7.77 -18.20
CA SER A 201 -21.69 8.00 -18.02
C SER A 201 -21.39 8.93 -16.82
N ILE A 202 -20.08 9.03 -16.49
CA ILE A 202 -19.60 10.04 -15.52
C ILE A 202 -19.90 11.46 -16.05
N TYR A 203 -19.86 11.68 -17.36
CA TYR A 203 -20.29 12.94 -17.96
C TYR A 203 -21.75 13.28 -17.59
N ASP A 204 -22.67 12.33 -17.76
CA ASP A 204 -24.09 12.53 -17.42
C ASP A 204 -24.26 12.83 -15.93
N LYS A 205 -23.53 12.12 -15.08
CA LYS A 205 -23.48 12.42 -13.64
C LYS A 205 -22.99 13.83 -13.37
N THR A 206 -21.93 14.26 -14.04
CA THR A 206 -21.37 15.61 -13.90
C THR A 206 -22.36 16.68 -14.33
N GLN A 207 -23.14 16.44 -15.40
CA GLN A 207 -24.20 17.37 -15.82
C GLN A 207 -25.31 17.49 -14.77
N ARG A 208 -25.72 16.38 -14.11
CA ARG A 208 -26.66 16.43 -12.99
C ARG A 208 -26.13 17.23 -11.80
N ILE A 209 -24.84 17.00 -11.42
CA ILE A 209 -24.15 17.74 -10.36
C ILE A 209 -24.13 19.24 -10.70
N ARG A 210 -23.78 19.60 -11.95
CA ARG A 210 -23.75 20.99 -12.42
C ARG A 210 -25.08 21.69 -12.27
N LYS A 211 -26.20 21.01 -12.64
CA LYS A 211 -27.56 21.56 -12.49
C LYS A 211 -27.92 21.79 -11.02
N LEU A 212 -27.69 20.80 -10.16
CA LEU A 212 -27.92 20.91 -8.71
C LEU A 212 -27.08 22.01 -8.05
N ALA A 213 -25.81 22.05 -8.39
CA ALA A 213 -24.90 23.06 -7.87
C ALA A 213 -25.31 24.50 -8.29
N ALA A 214 -25.86 24.66 -9.50
CA ALA A 214 -26.37 25.92 -9.96
C ALA A 214 -27.60 26.39 -9.17
N LEU A 215 -28.53 25.47 -8.81
CA LEU A 215 -29.65 25.78 -7.94
C LEU A 215 -29.22 26.19 -6.55
N LEU A 216 -28.32 25.41 -5.93
CA LEU A 216 -27.77 25.73 -4.61
C LEU A 216 -26.96 27.04 -4.57
N SER A 217 -26.35 27.44 -5.69
CA SER A 217 -25.61 28.71 -5.76
C SER A 217 -26.51 29.94 -5.64
N ASP A 218 -27.75 29.86 -6.12
CA ASP A 218 -28.72 30.91 -5.98
C ASP A 218 -29.16 31.07 -4.51
N ASP A 219 -29.43 29.95 -3.82
CA ASP A 219 -29.82 29.95 -2.40
C ASP A 219 -28.69 30.43 -1.46
N LEU A 220 -27.45 30.10 -1.80
CA LEU A 220 -26.26 30.44 -1.01
C LEU A 220 -25.65 31.79 -1.38
N ASN A 221 -26.21 32.50 -2.35
CA ASN A 221 -25.70 33.78 -2.87
C ASN A 221 -24.22 33.75 -3.28
N ILE A 222 -23.82 32.69 -4.00
CA ILE A 222 -22.46 32.50 -4.54
C ILE A 222 -22.45 32.56 -6.06
N ASN A 223 -21.27 32.80 -6.65
CA ASN A 223 -21.13 32.98 -8.09
C ASN A 223 -21.47 31.70 -8.85
N LYS A 224 -22.64 31.69 -9.49
CA LYS A 224 -23.22 30.55 -10.23
C LYS A 224 -22.33 30.04 -11.36
N GLU A 225 -21.69 30.95 -12.11
CA GLU A 225 -20.82 30.57 -13.24
C GLU A 225 -19.60 29.80 -12.74
N LYS A 226 -18.92 30.28 -11.70
CA LYS A 226 -17.76 29.60 -11.09
C LYS A 226 -18.15 28.23 -10.53
N VAL A 227 -19.30 28.13 -9.88
CA VAL A 227 -19.85 26.87 -9.36
C VAL A 227 -20.10 25.87 -10.48
N GLN A 228 -20.71 26.31 -11.58
CA GLN A 228 -20.96 25.45 -12.74
C GLN A 228 -19.66 24.95 -13.42
N ILE A 229 -18.65 25.82 -13.53
CA ILE A 229 -17.33 25.44 -14.05
C ILE A 229 -16.70 24.39 -13.12
N ALA A 230 -16.64 24.66 -11.83
CA ALA A 230 -16.09 23.74 -10.85
C ALA A 230 -16.79 22.38 -10.87
N ALA A 231 -18.13 22.36 -10.91
CA ALA A 231 -18.92 21.14 -11.03
C ALA A 231 -18.59 20.37 -12.33
N SER A 232 -18.41 21.08 -13.44
CA SER A 232 -18.10 20.45 -14.74
C SER A 232 -16.75 19.75 -14.78
N ILE A 233 -15.73 20.30 -14.09
CA ILE A 233 -14.37 19.73 -14.05
C ILE A 233 -14.15 18.75 -12.90
N SER A 234 -15.07 18.65 -11.94
CA SER A 234 -14.91 17.95 -10.67
C SER A 234 -14.53 16.45 -10.78
N LYS A 235 -14.68 15.85 -11.97
CA LYS A 235 -14.38 14.45 -12.26
C LYS A 235 -13.45 14.25 -13.45
N SER A 236 -12.89 15.34 -14.01
CA SER A 236 -12.05 15.25 -15.21
C SER A 236 -10.70 14.57 -14.98
N ASP A 237 -10.26 14.46 -13.73
CA ASP A 237 -9.08 13.69 -13.33
C ASP A 237 -9.20 12.19 -13.62
N LEU A 238 -10.43 11.65 -13.69
CA LEU A 238 -10.68 10.26 -14.13
C LEU A 238 -10.22 9.99 -15.58
N CYS A 239 -10.02 11.03 -16.38
CA CYS A 239 -9.51 10.92 -17.74
C CYS A 239 -7.99 11.12 -17.83
N SER A 240 -7.30 11.28 -16.70
CA SER A 240 -5.85 11.38 -16.66
C SER A 240 -5.20 10.00 -16.73
N ASP A 241 -4.03 9.92 -17.38
CA ASP A 241 -3.27 8.67 -17.43
C ASP A 241 -2.81 8.27 -16.02
N LEU A 242 -2.48 9.26 -15.18
CA LEU A 242 -2.04 9.02 -13.80
C LEU A 242 -3.13 8.39 -12.94
N VAL A 243 -4.37 8.88 -12.99
CA VAL A 243 -5.49 8.28 -12.24
C VAL A 243 -5.88 6.92 -12.82
N GLY A 244 -5.68 6.71 -14.12
CA GLY A 244 -5.82 5.39 -14.75
C GLY A 244 -4.89 4.35 -14.13
N GLU A 245 -3.62 4.72 -13.83
CA GLU A 245 -2.63 3.83 -13.21
C GLU A 245 -2.73 3.80 -11.67
N TYR A 246 -3.12 4.93 -11.06
CA TYR A 246 -3.28 5.11 -9.60
C TYR A 246 -4.71 5.55 -9.26
N PRO A 247 -5.71 4.65 -9.31
CA PRO A 247 -7.13 4.99 -9.10
C PRO A 247 -7.42 5.62 -7.73
N GLU A 248 -6.61 5.29 -6.72
CA GLU A 248 -6.71 5.85 -5.38
C GLU A 248 -6.36 7.35 -5.29
N LEU A 249 -5.73 7.90 -6.33
CA LEU A 249 -5.41 9.33 -6.43
C LEU A 249 -6.53 10.15 -7.06
N GLN A 250 -7.66 9.54 -7.40
CA GLN A 250 -8.85 10.23 -7.85
C GLN A 250 -9.28 11.31 -6.84
N GLY A 251 -9.61 12.49 -7.32
CA GLY A 251 -9.96 13.65 -6.50
C GLY A 251 -8.75 14.38 -5.92
N VAL A 252 -7.65 13.69 -5.66
CA VAL A 252 -6.40 14.30 -5.21
C VAL A 252 -5.71 14.98 -6.40
N MET A 253 -5.67 14.33 -7.54
CA MET A 253 -5.07 14.88 -8.76
C MET A 253 -5.96 15.92 -9.45
N GLY A 254 -7.26 15.91 -9.19
CA GLY A 254 -8.21 16.91 -9.70
C GLY A 254 -8.23 18.22 -8.90
N LYS A 255 -7.57 18.26 -7.75
CA LYS A 255 -7.50 19.42 -6.86
C LYS A 255 -6.44 20.40 -7.32
#